data_5912758813efca28274150b7d700eda8
#
_entry.id   5912758813efca28274150b7d700eda8
#
_cell.length_a   1.000
_cell.length_b   1.000
_cell.length_c   1.000
_cell.angle_alpha   90.00
_cell.angle_beta   90.00
_cell.angle_gamma   90.00
#
_symmetry.space_group_name_H-M   'P 1'
#
loop_
_entity.id
_entity.type
_entity.pdbx_description
1 polymer ?
#
loop_
_entity_poly.entity_id
_entity_poly.type
_entity_poly.pdbx_seq_one_letter_code
_entity_poly.pdbx_strand_id
1 'polypeptide(L)'
;NGTPELLRGEIDAGRPVVVGWLHKGPVSAPSGSGHYSVVIGYTEGAWIHHDPNGEADMVRGGYVNHTKGKGVAYSQKNWNKRWLVEGPGSGWAILIKKPS
;
A
#
# COMPACT_ATOMS: atom_id res chain seq x y z
N ASN A 1 3.17 12.69 4.58
CA ASN A 1 3.72 11.62 5.40
C ASN A 1 2.59 10.82 6.01
N GLY A 2 2.45 9.58 5.55
CA GLY A 2 1.30 8.77 5.85
C GLY A 2 1.45 7.90 7.09
N THR A 3 0.33 7.67 7.74
CA THR A 3 0.19 6.71 8.83
C THR A 3 -0.97 5.78 8.50
N PRO A 4 -1.05 4.58 9.12
CA PRO A 4 -2.22 3.72 8.95
C PRO A 4 -3.53 4.43 9.34
N GLU A 5 -3.50 5.27 10.37
CA GLU A 5 -4.67 6.05 10.80
C GLU A 5 -5.13 7.02 9.72
N LEU A 6 -4.17 7.68 9.05
CA LEU A 6 -4.48 8.56 7.93
C LEU A 6 -5.13 7.80 6.79
N LEU A 7 -4.60 6.62 6.43
CA LEU A 7 -5.20 5.79 5.38
C LEU A 7 -6.63 5.42 5.72
N ARG A 8 -6.89 4.93 6.93
CA ARG A 8 -8.25 4.56 7.34
C ARG A 8 -9.19 5.76 7.29
N GLY A 9 -8.74 6.91 7.76
CA GLY A 9 -9.54 8.14 7.74
C GLY A 9 -9.92 8.56 6.33
N GLU A 10 -8.99 8.50 5.39
CA GLU A 10 -9.27 8.86 3.99
C GLU A 10 -10.24 7.87 3.34
N ILE A 11 -10.02 6.57 3.56
CA ILE A 11 -10.90 5.54 3.00
C ILE A 11 -12.31 5.65 3.59
N ASP A 12 -12.43 5.89 4.89
CA ASP A 12 -13.73 6.08 5.56
C ASP A 12 -14.48 7.29 4.98
N ALA A 13 -13.74 8.29 4.52
CA ALA A 13 -14.32 9.48 3.88
C ALA A 13 -14.60 9.29 2.39
N GLY A 14 -14.36 8.08 1.86
CA GLY A 14 -14.62 7.77 0.45
C GLY A 14 -13.51 8.25 -0.50
N ARG A 15 -12.33 8.53 0.01
CA ARG A 15 -11.21 9.03 -0.81
C ARG A 15 -10.11 7.98 -0.91
N PRO A 16 -9.86 7.43 -2.11
CA PRO A 16 -8.72 6.53 -2.32
C PRO A 16 -7.40 7.28 -2.15
N VAL A 17 -6.35 6.54 -1.80
CA VAL A 17 -5.02 7.12 -1.53
C VAL A 17 -3.99 6.45 -2.42
N VAL A 18 -3.23 7.24 -3.18
CA VAL A 18 -2.07 6.72 -3.93
C VAL A 18 -0.90 6.62 -2.96
N VAL A 19 -0.30 5.43 -2.87
CA VAL A 19 0.79 5.15 -1.94
C VAL A 19 2.03 4.66 -2.69
N GLY A 20 3.19 4.99 -2.15
CA GLY A 20 4.48 4.52 -2.68
C GLY A 20 5.17 3.64 -1.64
N TRP A 21 5.65 2.47 -2.07
CA TRP A 21 6.24 1.49 -1.17
C TRP A 21 7.27 0.62 -1.89
N LEU A 22 8.06 -0.13 -1.12
CA LEU A 22 9.11 -0.98 -1.65
C LEU A 22 8.57 -2.38 -1.90
N HIS A 23 8.50 -2.76 -3.18
CA HIS A 23 7.82 -4.00 -3.60
C HIS A 23 8.76 -5.20 -3.79
N LYS A 24 10.05 -5.01 -3.64
CA LYS A 24 11.06 -6.07 -3.81
C LYS A 24 11.71 -6.42 -2.48
N GLY A 25 12.42 -7.55 -2.48
CA GLY A 25 13.11 -8.04 -1.30
C GLY A 25 12.17 -8.64 -0.27
N PRO A 26 12.72 -9.35 0.72
CA PRO A 26 11.89 -9.94 1.77
C PRO A 26 11.30 -8.86 2.68
N VAL A 27 10.22 -9.19 3.38
CA VAL A 27 9.53 -8.24 4.26
C VAL A 27 10.44 -7.74 5.39
N SER A 28 11.45 -8.52 5.76
CA SER A 28 12.42 -8.12 6.78
C SER A 28 13.45 -7.10 6.28
N ALA A 29 13.58 -6.94 4.97
CA ALA A 29 14.52 -6.01 4.35
C ALA A 29 13.96 -5.53 2.99
N PRO A 30 12.87 -4.74 2.97
CA PRO A 30 12.28 -4.28 1.72
C PRO A 30 13.26 -3.47 0.89
N SER A 31 13.18 -3.62 -0.43
CA SER A 31 14.07 -2.96 -1.37
C SER A 31 13.33 -2.60 -2.66
N GLY A 32 14.07 -2.09 -3.62
CA GLY A 32 13.55 -1.69 -4.92
C GLY A 32 13.54 -0.17 -5.08
N SER A 33 13.22 0.29 -6.29
CA SER A 33 13.19 1.71 -6.61
C SER A 33 11.86 2.39 -6.25
N GLY A 34 10.95 1.64 -5.62
CA GLY A 34 9.63 2.14 -5.28
C GLY A 34 8.57 1.65 -6.26
N HIS A 35 7.35 1.53 -5.75
CA HIS A 35 6.20 1.09 -6.52
C HIS A 35 4.98 1.86 -6.02
N TYR A 36 4.03 2.11 -6.89
CA TYR A 36 2.81 2.85 -6.56
C TYR A 36 1.59 1.97 -6.74
N SER A 37 0.68 2.06 -5.79
CA SER A 37 -0.64 1.44 -5.89
C SER A 37 -1.67 2.38 -5.26
N VAL A 38 -2.96 2.04 -5.39
CA VAL A 38 -4.03 2.85 -4.84
C VAL A 38 -4.73 2.03 -3.75
N VAL A 39 -4.76 2.56 -2.54
CA VAL A 39 -5.54 1.96 -1.45
C VAL A 39 -6.98 2.42 -1.60
N ILE A 40 -7.90 1.47 -1.73
CA ILE A 40 -9.33 1.74 -1.96
C ILE A 40 -10.22 1.28 -0.81
N GLY A 41 -9.67 0.49 0.12
CA GLY A 41 -10.44 -0.04 1.23
C GLY A 41 -9.53 -0.74 2.23
N TYR A 42 -10.14 -1.25 3.29
CA TYR A 42 -9.39 -2.05 4.25
C TYR A 42 -10.34 -3.00 4.98
N THR A 43 -9.76 -4.08 5.50
CA THR A 43 -10.40 -4.97 6.44
C THR A 43 -9.63 -4.93 7.75
N GLU A 44 -10.01 -5.74 8.72
CA GLU A 44 -9.32 -5.81 10.01
C GLU A 44 -7.83 -6.12 9.86
N GLY A 45 -7.45 -6.95 8.90
CA GLY A 45 -6.06 -7.37 8.74
C GLY A 45 -5.41 -7.04 7.41
N ALA A 46 -6.10 -6.33 6.50
CA ALA A 46 -5.59 -6.09 5.16
C ALA A 46 -5.91 -4.69 4.66
N TRP A 47 -5.07 -4.20 3.75
CA TRP A 47 -5.37 -3.05 2.90
C TRP A 47 -5.78 -3.57 1.53
N ILE A 48 -6.85 -3.00 0.97
CA ILE A 48 -7.31 -3.37 -0.37
C ILE A 48 -6.74 -2.37 -1.36
N HIS A 49 -6.01 -2.89 -2.34
CA HIS A 49 -5.30 -2.08 -3.32
C HIS A 49 -5.80 -2.35 -4.73
N HIS A 50 -5.72 -1.33 -5.59
CA HIS A 50 -5.59 -1.53 -7.02
C HIS A 50 -4.11 -1.36 -7.34
N ASP A 51 -3.47 -2.45 -7.77
CA ASP A 51 -2.04 -2.48 -8.08
C ASP A 51 -1.88 -2.63 -9.59
N PRO A 52 -1.28 -1.63 -10.28
CA PRO A 52 -1.21 -1.65 -11.74
C PRO A 52 -0.33 -2.77 -12.29
N ASN A 53 0.57 -3.33 -11.50
CA ASN A 53 1.48 -4.39 -11.96
C ASN A 53 0.99 -5.80 -11.63
N GLY A 54 -0.13 -5.94 -10.92
CA GLY A 54 -0.65 -7.24 -10.52
C GLY A 54 -0.63 -7.44 -9.01
N GLU A 55 -0.64 -8.69 -8.58
CA GLU A 55 -0.62 -9.04 -7.16
C GLU A 55 0.81 -9.26 -6.68
N ALA A 56 1.28 -8.43 -5.75
CA ALA A 56 2.61 -8.52 -5.18
C ALA A 56 2.68 -9.56 -4.06
N ASP A 57 3.87 -10.15 -3.88
CA ASP A 57 4.16 -11.05 -2.76
C ASP A 57 4.68 -10.22 -1.59
N MET A 58 3.87 -10.08 -0.54
CA MET A 58 4.22 -9.23 0.59
C MET A 58 5.34 -9.78 1.45
N VAL A 59 5.58 -11.08 1.42
CA VAL A 59 6.61 -11.74 2.25
C VAL A 59 7.95 -11.81 1.54
N ARG A 60 7.95 -12.27 0.28
CA ARG A 60 9.18 -12.50 -0.49
C ARG A 60 9.59 -11.30 -1.34
N GLY A 61 8.65 -10.45 -1.68
CA GLY A 61 8.85 -9.38 -2.65
C GLY A 61 8.57 -9.84 -4.08
N GLY A 62 8.47 -8.89 -4.99
CA GLY A 62 8.11 -9.15 -6.38
C GLY A 62 6.62 -9.48 -6.53
N TYR A 63 6.26 -10.14 -7.60
CA TYR A 63 4.86 -10.37 -7.96
C TYR A 63 4.49 -11.84 -8.02
N VAL A 64 3.33 -12.19 -7.46
CA VAL A 64 2.71 -13.51 -7.58
C VAL A 64 2.17 -13.69 -9.01
N ASN A 65 1.56 -12.62 -9.55
CA ASN A 65 1.05 -12.57 -10.92
C ASN A 65 1.05 -11.12 -11.40
N HIS A 66 0.83 -10.91 -12.70
CA HIS A 66 0.80 -9.57 -13.30
C HIS A 66 -0.57 -9.16 -13.81
N THR A 67 -1.64 -9.87 -13.44
CA THR A 67 -2.98 -9.64 -14.00
C THR A 67 -4.07 -9.44 -12.95
N LYS A 68 -3.81 -9.75 -11.69
CA LYS A 68 -4.84 -9.77 -10.64
C LYS A 68 -4.63 -8.69 -9.60
N GLY A 69 -4.26 -7.48 -10.03
CA GLY A 69 -4.02 -6.35 -9.12
C GLY A 69 -5.26 -5.55 -8.75
N LYS A 70 -6.42 -5.84 -9.34
CA LYS A 70 -7.64 -5.11 -9.03
C LYS A 70 -8.27 -5.63 -7.74
N GLY A 71 -8.38 -4.77 -6.73
CA GLY A 71 -9.01 -5.12 -5.46
C GLY A 71 -8.22 -6.17 -4.67
N VAL A 72 -6.90 -6.20 -4.80
CA VAL A 72 -6.07 -7.20 -4.11
C VAL A 72 -5.91 -6.83 -2.64
N ALA A 73 -5.95 -7.84 -1.76
CA ALA A 73 -5.77 -7.66 -0.32
C ALA A 73 -4.30 -7.89 0.05
N TYR A 74 -3.66 -6.86 0.61
CA TYR A 74 -2.31 -6.94 1.13
C TYR A 74 -2.35 -6.89 2.66
N SER A 75 -1.67 -7.83 3.33
CA SER A 75 -1.58 -7.87 4.78
C SER A 75 -1.11 -6.52 5.34
N GLN A 76 -1.86 -5.95 6.29
CA GLN A 76 -1.45 -4.70 6.94
C GLN A 76 -0.10 -4.84 7.62
N LYS A 77 0.11 -5.95 8.32
CA LYS A 77 1.36 -6.22 9.01
C LYS A 77 2.57 -6.19 8.07
N ASN A 78 2.48 -6.88 6.93
CA ASN A 78 3.60 -7.01 6.01
C ASN A 78 3.73 -5.81 5.07
N TRP A 79 2.61 -5.29 4.57
CA TRP A 79 2.64 -4.13 3.69
C TRP A 79 3.13 -2.87 4.42
N ASN A 80 2.71 -2.67 5.68
CA ASN A 80 3.14 -1.50 6.45
C ASN A 80 4.67 -1.44 6.58
N LYS A 81 5.35 -2.58 6.68
CA LYS A 81 6.81 -2.63 6.72
C LYS A 81 7.46 -2.16 5.42
N ARG A 82 6.79 -2.35 4.29
CA ARG A 82 7.26 -1.89 2.99
C ARG A 82 6.94 -0.43 2.73
N TRP A 83 5.99 0.13 3.43
CA TRP A 83 5.53 1.50 3.30
C TRP A 83 6.19 2.43 4.31
N LEU A 84 6.27 2.01 5.58
CA LEU A 84 6.83 2.80 6.68
C LEU A 84 8.31 2.47 6.88
N VAL A 85 9.09 2.44 5.79
CA VAL A 85 10.47 1.96 5.81
C VAL A 85 11.43 2.88 6.59
N GLU A 86 11.07 4.14 6.78
CA GLU A 86 11.86 5.11 7.53
C GLU A 86 11.27 5.39 8.91
N GLY A 87 10.34 4.56 9.37
CA GLY A 87 9.72 4.66 10.67
C GLY A 87 8.26 5.11 10.64
N PRO A 88 7.63 5.23 11.81
CA PRO A 88 6.24 5.66 11.90
C PRO A 88 6.03 7.03 11.24
N GLY A 89 4.97 7.17 10.47
CA GLY A 89 4.64 8.41 9.79
C GLY A 89 5.42 8.67 8.51
N SER A 90 6.30 7.75 8.10
CA SER A 90 7.13 7.95 6.90
C SER A 90 6.46 7.53 5.59
N GLY A 91 5.24 7.01 5.64
CA GLY A 91 4.56 6.48 4.46
C GLY A 91 4.35 7.53 3.39
N TRP A 92 4.81 7.24 2.16
CA TRP A 92 4.60 8.16 1.04
C TRP A 92 3.18 8.02 0.51
N ALA A 93 2.47 9.14 0.40
CA ALA A 93 1.08 9.14 -0.03
C ALA A 93 0.71 10.44 -0.74
N ILE A 94 -0.19 10.32 -1.73
CA ILE A 94 -0.85 11.46 -2.35
C ILE A 94 -2.32 11.40 -1.98
N LEU A 95 -2.80 12.44 -1.32
CA LEU A 95 -4.21 12.54 -0.91
C LEU A 95 -5.02 13.19 -2.02
N ILE A 96 -6.19 12.61 -2.30
CA ILE A 96 -7.11 13.14 -3.30
C ILE A 96 -8.05 14.11 -2.59
N LYS A 97 -7.99 15.39 -2.99
CA LYS A 97 -8.88 16.40 -2.45
C LYS A 97 -10.13 16.49 -3.31
N LYS A 98 -11.29 16.56 -2.65
CA LYS A 98 -12.52 16.91 -3.36
C LYS A 98 -12.43 18.36 -3.84
N PRO A 99 -12.83 18.64 -5.09
CA PRO A 99 -13.01 20.03 -5.51
C PRO A 99 -14.08 20.66 -4.61
N SER A 100 -13.75 21.79 -4.08
CA SER A 100 -14.70 22.55 -3.23
C SER A 100 -15.73 23.27 -4.07
#